data_750781e716459fb00356769f9e5874d8
#
_entry.id   750781e716459fb00356769f9e5874d8
#
_cell.length_a   1.000
_cell.length_b   1.000
_cell.length_c   1.000
_cell.angle_alpha   90.00
_cell.angle_beta   90.00
_cell.angle_gamma   90.00
#
_symmetry.space_group_name_H-M   'P 1'
#
loop_
_entity.id
_entity.type
_entity.pdbx_description
1 polymer ?
#
loop_
_entity_poly.entity_id
_entity_poly.type
_entity_poly.pdbx_seq_one_letter_code
_entity_poly.pdbx_strand_id
1 'polypeptide(L)'
;MMAKVFGGAEGSETYRKFSYSVEFLPDRKKRKVTALIRRTSDIDPRHVGRAKAAPSDCFNVHIGKAIALRRALGLAVPDEYLNAPQPTEVRVGDVVEGHAVKDTALVISDDAWPPISGAWVPLKYARQYEFRIIDDSREEVGE
;
A
#
# COMPACT_ATOMS: atom_id res chain seq x y z
N MET A 1 6.58 8.97 1.38
CA MET A 1 5.46 9.92 1.22
C MET A 1 5.11 10.54 2.56
N MET A 2 4.98 11.82 2.59
CA MET A 2 4.64 12.56 3.80
C MET A 2 3.49 13.52 3.54
N ALA A 3 2.48 13.50 4.40
CA ALA A 3 1.37 14.43 4.36
C ALA A 3 1.25 15.17 5.68
N LYS A 4 0.94 16.44 5.64
CA LYS A 4 0.69 17.22 6.85
C LYS A 4 -0.74 17.02 7.30
N VAL A 5 -0.89 16.68 8.56
CA VAL A 5 -2.18 16.57 9.21
C VAL A 5 -2.23 17.62 10.33
N PHE A 6 -3.22 18.46 10.29
CA PHE A 6 -3.44 19.40 11.38
C PHE A 6 -4.27 18.71 12.46
N GLY A 7 -3.65 18.48 13.61
CA GLY A 7 -4.36 17.95 14.75
C GLY A 7 -5.38 18.96 15.23
N GLY A 8 -6.60 18.57 15.39
CA GLY A 8 -7.39 19.48 16.04
C GLY A 8 -8.87 19.37 15.91
N ALA A 9 -9.47 19.44 17.05
CA ALA A 9 -10.85 19.79 17.15
C ALA A 9 -11.00 21.25 16.80
N GLU A 10 -12.07 21.57 16.12
CA GLU A 10 -12.39 22.95 15.78
C GLU A 10 -12.44 23.82 17.04
N GLY A 11 -11.85 24.99 16.94
CA GLY A 11 -11.93 26.00 17.99
C GLY A 11 -10.94 25.88 19.13
N SER A 12 -10.09 24.86 19.17
CA SER A 12 -9.08 24.75 20.20
C SER A 12 -7.80 25.46 19.80
N GLU A 13 -7.41 26.50 20.51
CA GLU A 13 -6.17 27.19 20.29
C GLU A 13 -4.94 26.31 20.51
N THR A 14 -5.06 25.31 21.36
CA THR A 14 -3.97 24.38 21.64
C THR A 14 -3.56 23.62 20.40
N TYR A 15 -4.51 23.22 19.59
CA TYR A 15 -4.24 22.47 18.37
C TYR A 15 -3.65 23.33 17.27
N ARG A 16 -3.90 24.62 17.26
CA ARG A 16 -3.33 25.53 16.26
C ARG A 16 -1.81 25.69 16.39
N LYS A 17 -1.26 25.40 17.55
CA LYS A 17 0.17 25.53 17.82
C LYS A 17 0.99 24.35 17.32
N PHE A 18 0.32 23.25 16.98
CA PHE A 18 0.99 22.00 16.60
C PHE A 18 0.59 21.58 15.21
N SER A 19 1.56 21.30 14.39
CA SER A 19 1.35 20.59 13.14
C SER A 19 1.90 19.17 13.27
N TYR A 20 1.22 18.25 12.63
CA TYR A 20 1.59 16.86 12.58
C TYR A 20 1.94 16.48 11.16
N SER A 21 2.86 15.55 11.02
CA SER A 21 3.19 14.95 9.75
C SER A 21 2.99 13.45 9.81
N VAL A 22 2.60 12.88 8.70
CA VAL A 22 2.46 11.44 8.54
C VAL A 22 3.51 10.97 7.54
N GLU A 23 4.27 9.97 7.95
CA GLU A 23 5.18 9.25 7.08
C GLU A 23 4.67 7.83 6.91
N PHE A 24 4.57 7.38 5.66
CA PHE A 24 4.19 6.00 5.36
C PHE A 24 5.42 5.21 4.95
N LEU A 25 5.56 4.03 5.56
CA LEU A 25 6.64 3.09 5.26
C LEU A 25 6.03 1.81 4.69
N PRO A 26 5.84 1.73 3.37
CA PRO A 26 5.36 0.50 2.75
C PRO A 26 6.50 -0.51 2.65
N ASP A 27 6.20 -1.76 3.00
CA ASP A 27 7.10 -2.89 2.82
C ASP A 27 6.37 -3.93 1.98
N ARG A 28 6.66 -3.95 0.69
CA ARG A 28 5.96 -4.82 -0.26
C ARG A 28 6.30 -6.29 -0.07
N LYS A 29 7.52 -6.59 0.35
CA LYS A 29 7.92 -7.97 0.63
C LYS A 29 7.17 -8.56 1.81
N LYS A 30 7.04 -7.79 2.87
CA LYS A 30 6.27 -8.18 4.06
C LYS A 30 4.79 -7.90 3.92
N ARG A 31 4.39 -7.24 2.84
CA ARG A 31 3.00 -6.92 2.53
C ARG A 31 2.33 -6.15 3.67
N LYS A 32 3.02 -5.11 4.12
CA LYS A 32 2.56 -4.26 5.21
C LYS A 32 2.85 -2.79 4.94
N VAL A 33 2.08 -1.93 5.61
CA VAL A 33 2.32 -0.49 5.64
C VAL A 33 2.37 -0.06 7.08
N THR A 34 3.33 0.78 7.42
CA THR A 34 3.43 1.43 8.71
C THR A 34 3.19 2.92 8.51
N ALA A 35 2.34 3.52 9.35
CA ALA A 35 2.13 4.95 9.41
C ALA A 35 2.76 5.50 10.68
N LEU A 36 3.60 6.52 10.55
CA LEU A 36 4.24 7.19 11.67
C LEU A 36 3.72 8.62 11.74
N ILE A 37 3.23 9.01 12.91
CA ILE A 37 2.75 10.36 13.15
C ILE A 37 3.69 11.07 14.12
N ARG A 38 4.21 12.23 13.69
CA ARG A 38 5.09 13.09 14.49
C ARG A 38 4.51 14.48 14.57
N ARG A 39 4.74 15.16 15.68
CA ARG A 39 4.66 16.62 15.70
C ARG A 39 5.91 17.19 15.00
N THR A 40 5.80 18.39 14.49
CA THR A 40 6.88 19.04 13.75
C THR A 40 8.21 19.06 14.49
N SER A 41 8.20 19.16 15.81
CA SER A 41 9.38 19.21 16.65
C SER A 41 9.87 17.84 17.13
N ASP A 42 9.14 16.77 16.87
CA ASP A 42 9.49 15.46 17.40
C ASP A 42 10.51 14.75 16.49
N ILE A 43 11.45 14.05 17.11
CA ILE A 43 12.36 13.13 16.44
C ILE A 43 11.67 11.76 16.32
N ASP A 44 11.11 11.28 17.42
CA ASP A 44 10.45 9.98 17.47
C ASP A 44 8.96 10.11 17.15
N PRO A 45 8.35 9.09 16.52
CA PRO A 45 6.92 9.12 16.25
C PRO A 45 6.11 9.05 17.55
N ARG A 46 5.04 9.85 17.62
CA ARG A 46 4.08 9.80 18.75
C ARG A 46 3.11 8.65 18.63
N HIS A 47 2.70 8.38 17.41
CA HIS A 47 1.72 7.34 17.13
C HIS A 47 2.20 6.51 15.95
N VAL A 48 1.97 5.22 16.06
CA VAL A 48 2.34 4.26 15.01
C VAL A 48 1.12 3.38 14.73
N GLY A 49 0.78 3.26 13.46
CA GLY A 49 -0.25 2.34 13.00
C GLY A 49 0.31 1.40 11.96
N ARG A 50 -0.18 0.17 11.92
CA ARG A 50 0.29 -0.84 10.99
C ARG A 50 -0.90 -1.53 10.34
N ALA A 51 -0.72 -1.85 9.05
CA ALA A 51 -1.65 -2.68 8.29
C ALA A 51 -0.84 -3.75 7.57
N LYS A 52 -1.29 -4.99 7.67
CA LYS A 52 -0.66 -6.12 7.00
C LYS A 52 -1.72 -6.93 6.28
N ALA A 53 -1.47 -7.26 5.01
CA ALA A 53 -2.36 -8.13 4.25
C ALA A 53 -2.31 -9.55 4.80
N ALA A 54 -3.47 -10.21 4.90
CA ALA A 54 -3.52 -11.62 5.22
C ALA A 54 -2.84 -12.43 4.11
N PRO A 55 -2.32 -13.63 4.41
CA PRO A 55 -1.60 -14.43 3.40
C PRO A 55 -2.41 -14.73 2.13
N SER A 56 -3.73 -14.83 2.27
CA SER A 56 -4.64 -15.10 1.14
C SER A 56 -5.10 -13.84 0.41
N ASP A 57 -4.85 -12.66 0.98
CA ASP A 57 -5.33 -11.40 0.40
C ASP A 57 -4.28 -10.79 -0.54
N CYS A 58 -4.77 -10.06 -1.52
CA CYS A 58 -3.92 -9.22 -2.34
C CYS A 58 -3.49 -8.00 -1.54
N PHE A 59 -2.21 -7.64 -1.63
CA PHE A 59 -1.72 -6.42 -1.01
C PHE A 59 -2.06 -5.22 -1.89
N ASN A 60 -2.58 -4.16 -1.26
CA ASN A 60 -2.80 -2.87 -1.90
C ASN A 60 -2.26 -1.78 -0.99
N VAL A 61 -1.25 -1.06 -1.46
CA VAL A 61 -0.56 -0.05 -0.66
C VAL A 61 -1.48 1.10 -0.27
N HIS A 62 -2.42 1.45 -1.12
CA HIS A 62 -3.35 2.56 -0.86
C HIS A 62 -4.31 2.23 0.28
N ILE A 63 -4.87 1.03 0.25
CA ILE A 63 -5.72 0.53 1.34
C ILE A 63 -4.89 0.36 2.61
N GLY A 64 -3.69 -0.17 2.48
CA GLY A 64 -2.77 -0.31 3.60
C GLY A 64 -2.45 1.01 4.29
N LYS A 65 -2.21 2.07 3.52
CA LYS A 65 -1.99 3.42 4.05
C LYS A 65 -3.21 3.94 4.81
N ALA A 66 -4.40 3.76 4.24
CA ALA A 66 -5.63 4.21 4.87
C ALA A 66 -5.88 3.50 6.20
N ILE A 67 -5.68 2.20 6.26
CA ILE A 67 -5.84 1.41 7.48
C ILE A 67 -4.79 1.80 8.52
N ALA A 68 -3.53 1.87 8.12
CA ALA A 68 -2.43 2.20 9.03
C ALA A 68 -2.60 3.58 9.65
N LEU A 69 -3.02 4.56 8.85
CA LEU A 69 -3.26 5.92 9.34
C LEU A 69 -4.38 5.95 10.37
N ARG A 70 -5.50 5.28 10.12
CA ARG A 70 -6.59 5.23 11.09
C ARG A 70 -6.16 4.57 12.40
N ARG A 71 -5.40 3.50 12.33
CA ARG A 71 -4.86 2.84 13.52
C ARG A 71 -3.90 3.74 14.30
N ALA A 72 -3.04 4.47 13.59
CA ALA A 72 -2.14 5.43 14.23
C ALA A 72 -2.90 6.56 14.94
N LEU A 73 -4.04 6.99 14.37
CA LEU A 73 -4.88 8.03 14.94
C LEU A 73 -5.83 7.49 16.03
N GLY A 74 -5.85 6.19 16.28
CA GLY A 74 -6.79 5.58 17.23
C GLY A 74 -8.23 5.55 16.73
N LEU A 75 -8.44 5.67 15.44
CA LEU A 75 -9.75 5.65 14.81
C LEU A 75 -10.15 4.23 14.40
N ALA A 76 -11.45 3.96 14.38
CA ALA A 76 -11.98 2.70 13.88
C ALA A 76 -11.66 2.56 12.39
N VAL A 77 -11.37 1.33 11.97
CA VAL A 77 -11.16 1.00 10.55
C VAL A 77 -12.49 0.53 9.98
N PRO A 78 -13.03 1.19 8.94
CA PRO A 78 -14.26 0.74 8.30
C PRO A 78 -14.13 -0.66 7.72
N ASP A 79 -15.19 -1.45 7.80
CA ASP A 79 -15.21 -2.81 7.26
C ASP A 79 -14.94 -2.84 5.76
N GLU A 80 -15.32 -1.81 5.03
CA GLU A 80 -15.06 -1.70 3.60
C GLU A 80 -13.56 -1.68 3.26
N TYR A 81 -12.69 -1.23 4.16
CA TYR A 81 -11.25 -1.33 3.98
C TYR A 81 -10.72 -2.71 4.35
N LEU A 82 -11.23 -3.29 5.43
CA LEU A 82 -10.82 -4.61 5.90
C LEU A 82 -11.26 -5.72 4.96
N ASN A 83 -12.42 -5.54 4.33
CA ASN A 83 -13.04 -6.50 3.42
C ASN A 83 -13.07 -5.99 1.99
N ALA A 84 -12.08 -5.20 1.59
CA ALA A 84 -12.01 -4.70 0.22
C ALA A 84 -12.04 -5.85 -0.78
N PRO A 85 -12.80 -5.71 -1.90
CA PRO A 85 -12.87 -6.75 -2.91
C PRO A 85 -11.49 -7.11 -3.45
N GLN A 86 -11.23 -8.40 -3.59
CA GLN A 86 -10.00 -8.89 -4.19
C GLN A 86 -10.05 -8.69 -5.71
N PRO A 87 -8.90 -8.39 -6.34
CA PRO A 87 -8.87 -8.22 -7.79
C PRO A 87 -9.17 -9.54 -8.49
N THR A 88 -9.97 -9.47 -9.55
CA THR A 88 -10.37 -10.63 -10.34
C THR A 88 -9.74 -10.66 -11.73
N GLU A 89 -9.16 -9.55 -12.16
CA GLU A 89 -8.55 -9.41 -13.47
C GLU A 89 -7.14 -8.85 -13.35
N VAL A 90 -6.18 -9.53 -13.98
CA VAL A 90 -4.79 -9.09 -14.03
C VAL A 90 -4.67 -7.85 -14.91
N ARG A 91 -3.95 -6.86 -14.43
CA ARG A 91 -3.69 -5.60 -15.14
C ARG A 91 -2.20 -5.29 -15.16
N VAL A 92 -1.81 -4.46 -16.11
CA VAL A 92 -0.44 -3.95 -16.15
C VAL A 92 -0.11 -3.23 -14.84
N GLY A 93 1.05 -3.56 -14.27
CA GLY A 93 1.50 -3.01 -12.99
C GLY A 93 1.18 -3.88 -11.80
N ASP A 94 0.35 -4.89 -11.94
CA ASP A 94 0.13 -5.87 -10.89
C ASP A 94 1.39 -6.70 -10.68
N VAL A 95 1.58 -7.18 -9.46
CA VAL A 95 2.57 -8.21 -9.16
C VAL A 95 1.82 -9.52 -9.00
N VAL A 96 2.29 -10.53 -9.69
CA VAL A 96 1.64 -11.84 -9.73
C VAL A 96 2.58 -12.95 -9.29
N GLU A 97 1.99 -14.05 -8.85
CA GLU A 97 2.71 -15.26 -8.44
C GLU A 97 2.22 -16.44 -9.27
N GLY A 98 3.16 -17.22 -9.80
CA GLY A 98 2.82 -18.42 -10.56
C GLY A 98 2.46 -19.62 -9.68
N HIS A 99 1.70 -20.56 -10.23
CA HIS A 99 1.27 -21.75 -9.49
C HIS A 99 2.40 -22.72 -9.18
N ALA A 100 3.25 -22.94 -10.15
CA ALA A 100 4.30 -23.96 -10.05
C ALA A 100 5.56 -23.45 -9.36
N VAL A 101 5.82 -22.17 -9.49
CA VAL A 101 6.97 -21.51 -8.90
C VAL A 101 6.46 -20.32 -8.13
N LYS A 102 6.72 -20.28 -6.86
CA LYS A 102 6.29 -19.15 -6.00
C LYS A 102 7.12 -17.88 -6.24
N ASP A 103 7.57 -17.70 -7.45
CA ASP A 103 8.25 -16.49 -7.84
C ASP A 103 7.26 -15.41 -8.23
N THR A 104 7.56 -14.20 -7.84
CA THR A 104 6.75 -13.04 -8.16
C THR A 104 7.26 -12.36 -9.41
N ALA A 105 6.36 -11.82 -10.21
CA ALA A 105 6.69 -11.11 -11.44
C ALA A 105 5.81 -9.88 -11.60
N LEU A 106 6.40 -8.81 -12.14
CA LEU A 106 5.68 -7.61 -12.51
C LEU A 106 4.99 -7.82 -13.87
N VAL A 107 3.71 -7.50 -13.94
CA VAL A 107 2.96 -7.54 -15.20
C VAL A 107 3.25 -6.28 -16.00
N ILE A 108 3.76 -6.46 -17.19
CA ILE A 108 4.06 -5.37 -18.13
C ILE A 108 3.14 -5.44 -19.33
N SER A 109 3.02 -4.33 -20.07
CA SER A 109 2.31 -4.30 -21.34
C SER A 109 2.98 -5.24 -22.34
N ASP A 110 2.20 -5.83 -23.23
CA ASP A 110 2.71 -6.79 -24.22
C ASP A 110 3.75 -6.20 -25.18
N ASP A 111 3.70 -4.90 -25.39
CA ASP A 111 4.62 -4.17 -26.25
C ASP A 111 5.66 -3.34 -25.48
N ALA A 112 5.70 -3.47 -24.17
CA ALA A 112 6.65 -2.73 -23.34
C ALA A 112 8.04 -3.34 -23.37
N TRP A 113 9.05 -2.50 -23.15
CA TRP A 113 10.39 -2.97 -22.90
C TRP A 113 10.47 -3.62 -21.52
N PRO A 114 11.15 -4.76 -21.37
CA PRO A 114 11.34 -5.37 -20.05
C PRO A 114 12.04 -4.43 -19.09
N PRO A 115 11.73 -4.52 -17.78
CA PRO A 115 12.43 -3.74 -16.77
C PRO A 115 13.91 -4.12 -16.69
N ILE A 116 14.73 -3.21 -16.22
CA ILE A 116 16.19 -3.42 -16.10
C ILE A 116 16.51 -4.55 -15.13
N SER A 117 15.69 -4.72 -14.09
CA SER A 117 15.88 -5.76 -13.09
C SER A 117 14.54 -6.34 -12.64
N GLY A 118 14.61 -7.53 -12.06
CA GLY A 118 13.44 -8.21 -11.54
C GLY A 118 12.70 -9.06 -12.59
N ALA A 119 11.88 -9.96 -12.10
CA ALA A 119 11.07 -10.81 -12.95
C ALA A 119 9.86 -10.05 -13.49
N TRP A 120 9.49 -10.36 -14.71
CA TRP A 120 8.38 -9.71 -15.40
C TRP A 120 7.62 -10.71 -16.25
N VAL A 121 6.37 -10.38 -16.55
CA VAL A 121 5.53 -11.20 -17.43
C VAL A 121 4.64 -10.29 -18.27
N PRO A 122 4.49 -10.54 -19.58
CA PRO A 122 3.55 -9.79 -20.40
C PRO A 122 2.11 -10.03 -19.96
N LEU A 123 1.27 -9.01 -20.07
CA LEU A 123 -0.14 -9.08 -19.67
C LEU A 123 -0.88 -10.26 -20.31
N LYS A 124 -0.69 -10.46 -21.59
CA LYS A 124 -1.31 -11.56 -22.33
C LYS A 124 -0.96 -12.92 -21.71
N TYR A 125 0.29 -13.11 -21.38
CA TYR A 125 0.77 -14.34 -20.76
C TYR A 125 0.23 -14.53 -19.34
N ALA A 126 0.23 -13.46 -18.56
CA ALA A 126 -0.29 -13.50 -17.19
C ALA A 126 -1.78 -13.87 -17.15
N ARG A 127 -2.56 -13.40 -18.12
CA ARG A 127 -3.99 -13.76 -18.24
C ARG A 127 -4.20 -15.18 -18.73
N GLN A 128 -3.34 -15.65 -19.61
CA GLN A 128 -3.45 -16.99 -20.21
C GLN A 128 -3.18 -18.11 -19.20
N TYR A 129 -2.24 -17.91 -18.29
CA TYR A 129 -1.76 -18.95 -17.38
C TYR A 129 -2.21 -18.81 -15.93
N GLU A 130 -3.27 -18.08 -15.69
CA GLU A 130 -3.93 -17.98 -14.37
C GLU A 130 -3.00 -17.65 -13.21
N PHE A 131 -2.19 -16.64 -13.37
CA PHE A 131 -1.36 -16.15 -12.27
C PHE A 131 -2.22 -15.53 -11.17
N ARG A 132 -1.81 -15.74 -9.92
CA ARG A 132 -2.45 -15.12 -8.76
C ARG A 132 -1.94 -13.70 -8.57
N ILE A 133 -2.84 -12.74 -8.43
CA ILE A 133 -2.48 -11.35 -8.15
C ILE A 133 -2.18 -11.23 -6.66
N ILE A 134 -0.96 -10.83 -6.31
CA ILE A 134 -0.54 -10.67 -4.92
C ILE A 134 -0.39 -9.21 -4.51
N ASP A 135 -0.23 -8.29 -5.46
CA ASP A 135 -0.13 -6.86 -5.22
C ASP A 135 -0.74 -6.12 -6.42
N ASP A 136 -1.83 -5.42 -6.18
CA ASP A 136 -2.52 -4.63 -7.19
C ASP A 136 -2.37 -3.12 -6.97
N SER A 137 -1.36 -2.71 -6.25
CA SER A 137 -1.10 -1.29 -5.95
C SER A 137 -0.84 -0.47 -7.20
N ARG A 138 -0.12 -1.01 -8.15
CA ARG A 138 0.21 -0.37 -9.44
C ARG A 138 0.83 1.02 -9.33
N GLU A 139 1.44 1.31 -8.21
CA GLU A 139 1.92 2.64 -7.88
C GLU A 139 3.10 3.09 -8.73
N GLU A 140 3.89 2.13 -9.20
CA GLU A 140 5.16 2.40 -9.86
C GLU A 140 5.08 2.39 -11.38
N VAL A 141 3.95 2.05 -11.93
CA VAL A 141 3.85 1.76 -13.36
C VAL A 141 3.47 2.98 -14.18
N GLY A 142 2.99 4.04 -13.58
CA GLY A 142 2.63 5.27 -14.28
C GLY A 142 3.71 6.34 -14.28
N GLU A 143 4.86 6.04 -13.77
CA GLU A 143 5.93 7.03 -13.61
C GLU A 143 7.04 6.89 -14.63
#